data_5b3381aa237ed07760df62aa0f2fbfe5
#
_entry.id   5b3381aa237ed07760df62aa0f2fbfe5
#
_cell.length_a   1.000
_cell.length_b   1.000
_cell.length_c   1.000
_cell.angle_alpha   90.00
_cell.angle_beta   90.00
_cell.angle_gamma   90.00
#
_symmetry.space_group_name_H-M   'P 1'
#
loop_
_entity.id
_entity.type
_entity.pdbx_description
1 polymer ?
#
loop_
_entity_poly.entity_id
_entity_poly.type
_entity_poly.pdbx_seq_one_letter_code
_entity_poly.pdbx_strand_id
1 'polypeptide(L)'
;MLLNLIPTWSEYLQDVTERNILFLDVMRRRGNDMVVMTTDDKATVLNFPLEIILDGAYFAQPINYWLARILPLDGIPTDENKRPYVVQDPRAGRGPGIAGFKKESEIGAALKHGHPVYFIGFNAEPIAEQT
;
A
#
# COMPACT_ATOMS: atom_id res chain seq x y z
N MET A 1 31.17 43.74 16.36
CA MET A 1 30.77 43.06 15.14
C MET A 1 30.07 41.72 15.44
N LEU A 2 29.21 41.68 16.43
CA LEU A 2 28.49 40.46 16.89
C LEU A 2 26.99 40.68 17.12
N LEU A 3 26.43 41.79 16.60
CA LEU A 3 25.04 42.20 16.90
C LEU A 3 24.00 41.79 15.81
N ASN A 4 24.42 41.11 14.77
CA ASN A 4 23.51 40.71 13.64
C ASN A 4 23.15 39.23 13.61
N LEU A 5 23.32 38.49 14.70
CA LEU A 5 23.02 37.05 14.73
C LEU A 5 21.69 36.71 15.44
N ILE A 6 21.01 37.69 15.99
CA ILE A 6 19.68 37.49 16.62
C ILE A 6 18.64 38.02 15.65
N PRO A 7 17.83 37.15 15.02
CA PRO A 7 16.68 37.61 14.22
C PRO A 7 15.82 38.53 15.11
N THR A 8 15.31 39.59 14.51
CA THR A 8 14.36 40.47 15.21
C THR A 8 13.13 39.68 15.61
N TRP A 9 12.46 40.08 16.68
CA TRP A 9 11.22 39.42 17.10
C TRP A 9 10.18 39.37 15.99
N SER A 10 10.16 40.35 15.09
CA SER A 10 9.27 40.37 13.91
C SER A 10 9.61 39.28 12.92
N GLU A 11 10.88 39.04 12.60
CA GLU A 11 11.34 37.97 11.74
C GLU A 11 11.02 36.59 12.32
N TYR A 12 11.22 36.42 13.62
CA TYR A 12 10.85 35.18 14.30
C TYR A 12 9.34 34.92 14.24
N LEU A 13 8.51 35.90 14.53
CA LEU A 13 7.06 35.76 14.45
C LEU A 13 6.57 35.49 13.05
N GLN A 14 7.20 36.10 12.06
CA GLN A 14 6.88 35.80 10.65
C GLN A 14 7.23 34.36 10.31
N ASP A 15 8.44 33.89 10.63
CA ASP A 15 8.89 32.50 10.38
C ASP A 15 7.96 31.48 11.07
N VAL A 16 7.60 31.72 12.32
CA VAL A 16 6.65 30.85 13.04
C VAL A 16 5.28 30.83 12.39
N THR A 17 4.78 31.97 11.94
CA THR A 17 3.47 32.06 11.27
C THR A 17 3.48 31.30 9.94
N GLU A 18 4.50 31.52 9.13
CA GLU A 18 4.65 30.81 7.84
C GLU A 18 4.74 29.31 8.04
N ARG A 19 5.52 28.84 9.00
CA ARG A 19 5.63 27.39 9.32
C ARG A 19 4.31 26.81 9.79
N ASN A 20 3.54 27.52 10.60
CA ASN A 20 2.23 27.06 11.04
C ASN A 20 1.24 26.96 9.86
N ILE A 21 1.24 27.93 8.95
CA ILE A 21 0.40 27.89 7.75
C ILE A 21 0.77 26.69 6.88
N LEU A 22 2.07 26.48 6.63
CA LEU A 22 2.56 25.33 5.87
C LEU A 22 2.19 24.01 6.54
N PHE A 23 2.33 23.91 7.85
CA PHE A 23 1.93 22.73 8.61
C PHE A 23 0.44 22.43 8.46
N LEU A 24 -0.42 23.43 8.61
CA LEU A 24 -1.86 23.28 8.46
C LEU A 24 -2.25 22.89 7.03
N ASP A 25 -1.58 23.42 6.00
CA ASP A 25 -1.82 23.02 4.62
C ASP A 25 -1.40 21.57 4.36
N VAL A 26 -0.26 21.13 4.89
CA VAL A 26 0.17 19.73 4.82
C VAL A 26 -0.83 18.81 5.52
N MET A 27 -1.31 19.18 6.71
CA MET A 27 -2.31 18.40 7.44
C MET A 27 -3.63 18.31 6.69
N ARG A 28 -4.07 19.41 6.08
CA ARG A 28 -5.26 19.44 5.23
C ARG A 28 -5.12 18.50 4.01
N ARG A 29 -4.00 18.58 3.32
CA ARG A 29 -3.72 17.69 2.17
C ARG A 29 -3.72 16.23 2.59
N ARG A 30 -3.02 15.87 3.65
CA ARG A 30 -3.01 14.50 4.20
C ARG A 30 -4.41 14.01 4.60
N GLY A 31 -5.22 14.89 5.19
CA GLY A 31 -6.61 14.57 5.51
C GLY A 31 -7.44 14.28 4.26
N ASN A 32 -7.30 15.09 3.23
CA ASN A 32 -7.99 14.88 1.96
C ASN A 32 -7.53 13.57 1.27
N ASP A 33 -6.22 13.33 1.23
CA ASP A 33 -5.66 12.09 0.67
C ASP A 33 -6.17 10.86 1.42
N MET A 34 -6.26 10.95 2.76
CA MET A 34 -6.83 9.88 3.59
C MET A 34 -8.30 9.61 3.24
N VAL A 35 -9.11 10.66 3.06
CA VAL A 35 -10.51 10.52 2.64
C VAL A 35 -10.61 9.84 1.28
N VAL A 36 -9.82 10.27 0.30
CA VAL A 36 -9.79 9.64 -1.03
C VAL A 36 -9.40 8.18 -0.92
N MET A 37 -8.33 7.85 -0.18
CA MET A 37 -7.89 6.46 0.02
C MET A 37 -8.93 5.60 0.75
N THR A 38 -9.76 6.18 1.61
CA THR A 38 -10.80 5.42 2.33
C THR A 38 -12.08 5.25 1.53
N THR A 39 -12.32 6.09 0.53
CA THR A 39 -13.51 6.04 -0.33
C THR A 39 -13.28 5.32 -1.64
N ASP A 40 -12.03 5.13 -2.05
CA ASP A 40 -11.67 4.43 -3.27
C ASP A 40 -11.39 2.95 -2.96
N ASP A 41 -12.38 2.09 -3.24
CA ASP A 41 -12.24 0.62 -3.16
C ASP A 41 -11.13 0.06 -4.08
N LYS A 42 -10.63 0.89 -5.00
CA LYS A 42 -9.55 0.55 -5.93
C LYS A 42 -8.16 1.02 -5.47
N ALA A 43 -8.04 1.65 -4.33
CA ALA A 43 -6.76 2.08 -3.76
C ALA A 43 -5.92 0.88 -3.28
N THR A 44 -5.81 -0.14 -4.12
CA THR A 44 -4.85 -1.22 -3.92
C THR A 44 -3.48 -0.75 -4.38
N VAL A 45 -2.51 -0.88 -3.52
CA VAL A 45 -1.12 -0.52 -3.79
C VAL A 45 -0.43 -1.57 -4.67
N LEU A 46 -1.14 -2.66 -4.97
CA LEU A 46 -0.65 -3.74 -5.80
C LEU A 46 -0.77 -3.35 -7.28
N ASN A 47 0.37 -3.07 -7.91
CA ASN A 47 0.45 -2.64 -9.32
C ASN A 47 0.49 -3.79 -10.32
N PHE A 48 0.20 -5.00 -9.90
CA PHE A 48 0.19 -6.18 -10.77
C PHE A 48 -1.23 -6.69 -10.95
N PRO A 49 -1.62 -7.08 -12.17
CA PRO A 49 -2.90 -7.72 -12.38
C PRO A 49 -2.92 -9.07 -11.64
N LEU A 50 -4.07 -9.39 -11.05
CA LEU A 50 -4.25 -10.59 -10.25
C LEU A 50 -5.57 -11.28 -10.57
N GLU A 51 -5.62 -12.57 -10.26
CA GLU A 51 -6.82 -13.41 -10.31
C GLU A 51 -7.05 -14.00 -8.92
N ILE A 52 -8.23 -13.73 -8.34
CA ILE A 52 -8.59 -14.31 -7.04
C ILE A 52 -8.92 -15.79 -7.23
N ILE A 53 -8.19 -16.65 -6.53
CA ILE A 53 -8.35 -18.11 -6.56
C ILE A 53 -9.28 -18.57 -5.45
N LEU A 54 -9.12 -18.02 -4.25
CA LEU A 54 -9.90 -18.35 -3.08
C LEU A 54 -10.27 -17.07 -2.35
N ASP A 55 -11.52 -16.96 -1.96
CA ASP A 55 -12.02 -15.89 -1.12
C ASP A 55 -12.60 -16.50 0.16
N GLY A 56 -11.98 -16.17 1.28
CA GLY A 56 -12.35 -16.68 2.60
C GLY A 56 -13.74 -16.22 3.07
N ALA A 57 -14.30 -15.17 2.47
CA ALA A 57 -15.65 -14.72 2.76
C ALA A 57 -16.72 -15.79 2.47
N TYR A 58 -16.44 -16.69 1.54
CA TYR A 58 -17.37 -17.75 1.12
C TYR A 58 -17.12 -19.10 1.79
N PHE A 59 -16.24 -19.16 2.78
CA PHE A 59 -16.02 -20.39 3.53
C PHE A 59 -17.17 -20.67 4.52
N ALA A 60 -17.33 -21.91 4.91
CA ALA A 60 -18.32 -22.30 5.92
C ALA A 60 -18.10 -21.56 7.26
N GLN A 61 -16.86 -21.25 7.57
CA GLN A 61 -16.48 -20.30 8.62
C GLN A 61 -15.79 -19.13 7.92
N PRO A 62 -16.46 -17.99 7.74
CA PRO A 62 -15.92 -16.87 7.01
C PRO A 62 -14.66 -16.31 7.66
N ILE A 63 -13.66 -16.03 6.83
CA ILE A 63 -12.41 -15.39 7.22
C ILE A 63 -12.12 -14.21 6.31
N ASN A 64 -11.40 -13.22 6.82
CA ASN A 64 -11.13 -11.96 6.13
C ASN A 64 -9.91 -12.03 5.20
N TYR A 65 -9.58 -13.19 4.68
CA TYR A 65 -8.44 -13.40 3.79
C TYR A 65 -8.88 -13.88 2.42
N TRP A 66 -8.10 -13.54 1.42
CA TRP A 66 -8.23 -14.06 0.06
C TRP A 66 -6.86 -14.44 -0.50
N LEU A 67 -6.85 -15.40 -1.40
CA LEU A 67 -5.67 -15.84 -2.14
C LEU A 67 -5.85 -15.47 -3.60
N ALA A 68 -4.87 -14.77 -4.15
CA ALA A 68 -4.82 -14.45 -5.56
C ALA A 68 -3.55 -15.00 -6.22
N ARG A 69 -3.66 -15.31 -7.49
CA ARG A 69 -2.52 -15.52 -8.37
C ARG A 69 -2.17 -14.19 -9.04
N ILE A 70 -0.92 -13.82 -9.01
CA ILE A 70 -0.42 -12.67 -9.76
C ILE A 70 -0.18 -13.12 -11.20
N LEU A 71 -0.74 -12.36 -12.15
CA LEU A 71 -0.58 -12.68 -13.56
C LEU A 71 0.84 -12.40 -14.06
N PRO A 72 1.34 -13.16 -15.01
CA PRO A 72 2.68 -12.97 -15.53
C PRO A 72 2.86 -11.60 -16.20
N LEU A 73 4.08 -11.12 -16.24
CA LEU A 73 4.41 -9.90 -16.97
C LEU A 73 4.37 -10.16 -18.49
N ASP A 74 4.05 -9.12 -19.23
CA ASP A 74 4.03 -9.19 -20.70
C ASP A 74 5.37 -9.72 -21.25
N GLY A 75 5.28 -10.74 -22.08
CA GLY A 75 6.45 -11.37 -22.70
C GLY A 75 7.29 -12.29 -21.82
N ILE A 76 6.90 -12.49 -20.55
CA ILE A 76 7.59 -13.40 -19.63
C ILE A 76 6.59 -14.47 -19.13
N PRO A 77 6.57 -15.64 -19.74
CA PRO A 77 5.67 -16.72 -19.32
C PRO A 77 6.05 -17.27 -17.96
N THR A 78 5.06 -17.69 -17.21
CA THR A 78 5.27 -18.44 -15.97
C THR A 78 5.72 -19.86 -16.27
N ASP A 79 6.77 -20.31 -15.62
CA ASP A 79 7.21 -21.70 -15.62
C ASP A 79 6.67 -22.40 -14.35
N GLU A 80 5.64 -23.22 -14.54
CA GLU A 80 4.96 -23.92 -13.43
C GLU A 80 5.84 -24.96 -12.73
N ASN A 81 6.99 -25.32 -13.30
CA ASN A 81 7.97 -26.21 -12.65
C ASN A 81 8.90 -25.48 -11.68
N LYS A 82 8.91 -24.16 -11.72
CA LYS A 82 9.69 -23.35 -10.79
C LYS A 82 8.98 -23.28 -9.44
N ARG A 83 9.79 -23.07 -8.41
CA ARG A 83 9.28 -22.88 -7.04
C ARG A 83 8.30 -21.70 -6.99
N PRO A 84 7.07 -21.90 -6.48
CA PRO A 84 6.14 -20.81 -6.29
C PRO A 84 6.59 -19.88 -5.16
N TYR A 85 6.32 -18.60 -5.34
CA TYR A 85 6.42 -17.59 -4.28
C TYR A 85 5.03 -17.28 -3.74
N VAL A 86 4.90 -17.33 -2.41
CA VAL A 86 3.68 -16.91 -1.72
C VAL A 86 4.05 -15.70 -0.87
N VAL A 87 3.47 -14.58 -1.20
CA VAL A 87 3.68 -13.32 -0.47
C VAL A 87 2.43 -13.03 0.35
N GLN A 88 2.60 -12.88 1.65
CA GLN A 88 1.52 -12.54 2.55
C GLN A 88 1.62 -11.08 2.97
N ASP A 89 0.50 -10.36 2.88
CA ASP A 89 0.41 -9.01 3.41
C ASP A 89 0.61 -9.02 4.93
N PRO A 90 1.48 -8.17 5.48
CA PRO A 90 1.74 -8.09 6.92
C PRO A 90 0.54 -7.56 7.74
N ARG A 91 -0.59 -7.24 7.10
CA ARG A 91 -1.78 -6.68 7.74
C ARG A 91 -1.50 -5.33 8.44
N ALA A 92 -0.59 -4.56 7.88
CA ALA A 92 -0.22 -3.24 8.35
C ALA A 92 -0.90 -2.16 7.51
N GLY A 93 -2.12 -1.81 7.84
CA GLY A 93 -2.88 -0.80 7.12
C GLY A 93 -4.04 -1.38 6.28
N ARG A 94 -4.50 -0.62 5.32
CA ARG A 94 -5.55 -1.02 4.37
C ARG A 94 -4.92 -1.50 3.06
N GLY A 95 -5.26 -2.72 2.69
CA GLY A 95 -4.86 -3.32 1.42
C GLY A 95 -3.40 -3.82 1.38
N PRO A 96 -2.97 -4.34 0.24
CA PRO A 96 -1.66 -4.95 0.06
C PRO A 96 -0.56 -3.88 0.16
N GLY A 97 0.03 -3.77 1.35
CA GLY A 97 0.95 -2.71 1.68
C GLY A 97 2.30 -2.80 0.99
N ILE A 98 3.15 -3.72 1.39
CA ILE A 98 4.58 -3.64 1.08
C ILE A 98 4.96 -4.42 -0.18
N ALA A 99 4.25 -5.50 -0.49
CA ALA A 99 4.70 -6.48 -1.48
C ALA A 99 4.52 -6.08 -2.95
N GLY A 100 3.77 -5.04 -3.27
CA GLY A 100 3.37 -4.72 -4.64
C GLY A 100 3.55 -3.28 -5.09
N PHE A 101 4.28 -2.45 -4.36
CA PHE A 101 4.42 -1.03 -4.66
C PHE A 101 5.15 -0.70 -5.95
N LYS A 102 6.09 -1.53 -6.36
CA LYS A 102 6.99 -1.23 -7.48
C LYS A 102 7.21 -2.45 -8.34
N LYS A 103 7.51 -2.20 -9.62
CA LYS A 103 7.94 -3.27 -10.55
C LYS A 103 9.21 -3.99 -10.06
N GLU A 104 10.02 -3.33 -9.25
CA GLU A 104 11.23 -3.85 -8.61
C GLU A 104 10.99 -4.46 -7.22
N SER A 105 9.73 -4.69 -6.85
CA SER A 105 9.36 -5.41 -5.62
C SER A 105 9.74 -6.90 -5.70
N GLU A 106 9.64 -7.61 -4.58
CA GLU A 106 9.84 -9.07 -4.53
C GLU A 106 8.93 -9.80 -5.53
N ILE A 107 7.66 -9.37 -5.63
CA ILE A 107 6.72 -9.88 -6.63
C ILE A 107 7.25 -9.65 -8.04
N GLY A 108 7.66 -8.42 -8.36
CA GLY A 108 8.20 -8.09 -9.67
C GLY A 108 9.46 -8.86 -10.01
N ALA A 109 10.36 -9.07 -9.05
CA ALA A 109 11.56 -9.86 -9.25
C ALA A 109 11.23 -11.34 -9.54
N ALA A 110 10.32 -11.95 -8.78
CA ALA A 110 9.89 -13.33 -8.99
C ALA A 110 9.23 -13.51 -10.37
N LEU A 111 8.34 -12.58 -10.77
CA LEU A 111 7.69 -12.60 -12.07
C LEU A 111 8.69 -12.45 -13.23
N LYS A 112 9.68 -11.55 -13.12
CA LYS A 112 10.75 -11.38 -14.12
C LYS A 112 11.56 -12.66 -14.35
N HIS A 113 11.66 -13.49 -13.32
CA HIS A 113 12.33 -14.79 -13.43
C HIS A 113 11.37 -15.95 -13.77
N GLY A 114 10.13 -15.65 -14.09
CA GLY A 114 9.13 -16.62 -14.53
C GLY A 114 8.63 -17.57 -13.42
N HIS A 115 8.73 -17.18 -12.16
CA HIS A 115 8.16 -17.94 -11.06
C HIS A 115 6.65 -17.76 -10.97
N PRO A 116 5.87 -18.80 -10.58
CA PRO A 116 4.49 -18.62 -10.14
C PRO A 116 4.46 -17.77 -8.86
N VAL A 117 3.62 -16.75 -8.83
CA VAL A 117 3.52 -15.85 -7.68
C VAL A 117 2.08 -15.79 -7.18
N TYR A 118 1.91 -16.02 -5.90
CA TYR A 118 0.64 -15.93 -5.20
C TYR A 118 0.71 -14.85 -4.13
N PHE A 119 -0.42 -14.22 -3.89
CA PHE A 119 -0.54 -13.18 -2.88
C PHE A 119 -1.71 -13.49 -1.94
N ILE A 120 -1.45 -13.41 -0.65
CA ILE A 120 -2.49 -13.50 0.38
C ILE A 120 -2.75 -12.10 0.89
N GLY A 121 -3.94 -11.60 0.60
CA GLY A 121 -4.43 -10.32 1.07
C GLY A 121 -5.60 -10.48 2.02
N PHE A 122 -6.10 -9.36 2.51
CA PHE A 122 -7.28 -9.31 3.34
C PHE A 122 -8.14 -8.09 2.98
N ASN A 123 -9.43 -8.18 3.29
CA ASN A 123 -10.35 -7.08 3.08
C ASN A 123 -10.12 -5.96 4.10
N ALA A 124 -10.32 -4.72 3.69
CA ALA A 124 -10.13 -3.57 4.56
C ALA A 124 -11.07 -3.58 5.77
N GLU A 125 -12.29 -4.03 5.56
CA GLU A 125 -13.32 -4.12 6.60
C GLU A 125 -13.54 -5.59 7.03
N PRO A 126 -13.89 -5.83 8.28
CA PRO A 126 -14.25 -7.18 8.75
C PRO A 126 -15.43 -7.74 7.96
N ILE A 127 -15.42 -9.04 7.74
CA ILE A 127 -16.54 -9.75 7.12
C ILE A 127 -17.57 -10.07 8.20
N ALA A 128 -18.84 -9.94 7.88
CA ALA A 128 -19.92 -10.35 8.77
C ALA A 128 -19.77 -11.84 9.14
N GLU A 129 -20.03 -12.17 10.40
CA GLU A 129 -19.91 -13.53 10.94
C GLU A 129 -18.46 -14.09 11.00
N GLN A 130 -17.47 -13.25 10.82
CA GLN A 130 -16.08 -13.63 11.02
C GLN A 130 -15.83 -13.97 12.51
N THR A 131 -15.28 -15.14 12.79
CA THR A 131 -14.90 -15.62 14.13
C THR A 131 -13.43 -15.39 14.43
#